data_6e1fab3f4d1309404ab0f235d919979c
#
_entry.id   6e1fab3f4d1309404ab0f235d919979c
#
_cell.length_a   1.000
_cell.length_b   1.000
_cell.length_c   1.000
_cell.angle_alpha   90.00
_cell.angle_beta   90.00
_cell.angle_gamma   90.00
#
_symmetry.space_group_name_H-M   'P 1'
#
loop_
_entity.id
_entity.type
_entity.pdbx_description
1 polymer ?
#
loop_
_entity_poly.entity_id
_entity_poly.type
_entity_poly.pdbx_seq_one_letter_code
_entity_poly.pdbx_strand_id
1 'polypeptide(L)'
;MTDSTTAASATTATTATLSSAAPAPAPATGTAAATAAMGRQSDGYRVHEGERLRRWRMVLGAGDAESPDRTGVNLAGEDNQMDAALSALYDAPPSTGQRGRSTKRAGGLGGSAPNVARWLGDIRKYFPTGVVQVMQRDAIDRLNLQRMLLEPELLASIEPDIHLVTTLLALQHLLPDTTRATARLVVAKVVAELQDRLAQPTLQTVRGALARATRTRRPRHSDIDWGRTVLANLNHYQPQLKTVIPHRLIGYSRRTTALRRDVIIAIDQSGSMSESVVYASVFGAALASVQSLQTYLVAFDSAVADLTERAHDPVDVLFGIQLGGGTDINRAMGYCQSLISRPSDTVLILISDLYEGAPGSDFVARIAAMARSGVTCVALLALSDDGAPAFDRAAASALAELGVPAFACTPDAFPGLVAAAINRDDLGIWAGEHGLITR
;
A
#
# COMPACT_ATOMS: atom_id res chain seq x y z
N MET A 1 19.13 46.66 41.57
CA MET A 1 18.19 46.78 42.72
C MET A 1 17.29 45.58 42.61
N THR A 2 17.63 44.69 43.47
CA THR A 2 16.88 43.83 44.41
C THR A 2 16.07 42.74 43.72
N ASP A 3 16.57 41.57 43.79
CA ASP A 3 16.67 40.55 44.83
C ASP A 3 15.45 39.62 44.93
N SER A 4 15.79 38.36 44.81
CA SER A 4 15.47 37.23 45.71
C SER A 4 14.08 36.61 45.56
N THR A 5 13.80 35.32 45.66
CA THR A 5 14.46 34.20 46.31
C THR A 5 13.63 32.92 46.02
N THR A 6 14.30 31.84 45.72
CA THR A 6 14.21 30.46 46.19
C THR A 6 12.92 29.92 46.82
N ALA A 7 12.45 28.74 46.37
CA ALA A 7 12.19 27.61 47.25
C ALA A 7 12.07 26.29 46.50
N ALA A 8 12.97 25.39 46.81
CA ALA A 8 12.94 23.95 46.51
C ALA A 8 12.05 23.25 47.54
N SER A 9 11.39 22.18 47.15
CA SER A 9 10.89 21.17 48.11
C SER A 9 11.06 19.78 47.52
N ALA A 10 11.96 19.04 48.12
CA ALA A 10 12.16 17.62 48.00
C ALA A 10 11.24 16.89 48.98
N THR A 11 10.71 15.75 48.61
CA THR A 11 10.16 14.77 49.57
C THR A 11 10.33 13.37 49.03
N THR A 12 11.36 12.73 49.45
CA THR A 12 11.57 11.48 50.21
C THR A 12 10.86 10.20 49.76
N ALA A 13 11.72 9.25 49.49
CA ALA A 13 11.49 7.84 49.34
C ALA A 13 10.97 7.18 50.62
N THR A 14 10.19 6.14 50.49
CA THR A 14 9.97 5.17 51.57
C THR A 14 10.07 3.75 51.03
N THR A 15 11.15 3.12 51.42
CA THR A 15 11.43 1.68 51.39
C THR A 15 10.63 0.98 52.47
N ALA A 16 9.98 -0.12 52.19
CA ALA A 16 9.51 -1.06 53.21
C ALA A 16 9.83 -2.49 52.77
N THR A 17 10.86 -3.02 53.35
CA THR A 17 11.18 -4.44 53.54
C THR A 17 10.34 -5.02 54.62
N LEU A 18 9.73 -6.21 54.42
CA LEU A 18 9.44 -7.13 55.53
C LEU A 18 9.51 -8.58 55.04
N SER A 19 10.44 -9.26 55.65
CA SER A 19 10.70 -10.68 55.75
C SER A 19 9.64 -11.34 56.64
N SER A 20 9.19 -12.56 56.29
CA SER A 20 8.87 -13.60 57.29
C SER A 20 8.83 -14.99 56.67
N ALA A 21 9.52 -15.88 57.33
CA ALA A 21 9.75 -17.26 56.97
C ALA A 21 8.72 -18.23 57.60
N ALA A 22 8.54 -19.36 56.87
CA ALA A 22 8.33 -20.76 57.30
C ALA A 22 6.99 -21.11 57.99
N PRO A 23 6.60 -22.42 58.07
CA PRO A 23 7.36 -23.68 57.94
C PRO A 23 6.74 -24.75 57.01
N ALA A 24 7.51 -25.80 56.75
CA ALA A 24 7.14 -27.01 56.05
C ALA A 24 6.27 -27.95 56.91
N PRO A 25 5.44 -28.84 56.31
CA PRO A 25 5.07 -30.12 56.89
C PRO A 25 5.69 -31.31 56.17
N ALA A 26 6.01 -32.32 56.95
CA ALA A 26 6.65 -33.58 56.62
C ALA A 26 5.67 -34.61 55.96
N PRO A 27 6.13 -35.75 55.47
CA PRO A 27 5.58 -36.45 54.33
C PRO A 27 4.47 -37.45 54.67
N ALA A 28 3.52 -37.63 53.76
CA ALA A 28 2.60 -38.75 53.78
C ALA A 28 2.75 -39.60 52.50
N THR A 29 3.00 -40.83 52.73
CA THR A 29 3.10 -41.97 51.84
C THR A 29 1.85 -42.14 50.96
N GLY A 30 2.06 -42.15 49.64
CA GLY A 30 1.01 -42.46 48.65
C GLY A 30 1.66 -42.86 47.32
N THR A 31 2.36 -44.01 47.34
CA THR A 31 2.95 -44.65 46.17
C THR A 31 1.86 -45.40 45.40
N ALA A 32 1.70 -45.07 44.12
CA ALA A 32 1.27 -45.88 42.97
C ALA A 32 0.37 -45.18 41.93
N ALA A 33 -0.26 -44.04 42.22
CA ALA A 33 -1.12 -43.38 41.23
C ALA A 33 -0.46 -42.17 40.50
N ALA A 34 0.67 -41.69 41.00
CA ALA A 34 1.40 -40.54 40.43
C ALA A 34 2.27 -40.88 39.21
N THR A 35 2.64 -42.14 39.03
CA THR A 35 3.54 -42.57 37.92
C THR A 35 2.83 -42.63 36.57
N ALA A 36 1.52 -42.88 36.55
CA ALA A 36 0.74 -42.92 35.29
C ALA A 36 0.29 -41.54 34.77
N ALA A 37 0.22 -40.54 35.66
CA ALA A 37 -0.13 -39.15 35.28
C ALA A 37 1.08 -38.35 34.79
N MET A 38 2.27 -38.64 35.31
CA MET A 38 3.53 -38.03 34.87
C MET A 38 3.97 -38.50 33.48
N GLY A 39 3.65 -39.75 33.10
CA GLY A 39 3.97 -40.31 31.78
C GLY A 39 3.18 -39.62 30.64
N ARG A 40 1.91 -39.28 30.87
CA ARG A 40 1.08 -38.59 29.83
C ARG A 40 1.36 -37.10 29.69
N GLN A 41 1.78 -36.41 30.72
CA GLN A 41 2.20 -35.01 30.63
C GLN A 41 3.57 -34.86 29.98
N SER A 42 4.48 -35.81 30.19
CA SER A 42 5.81 -35.79 29.55
C SER A 42 5.74 -36.09 28.04
N ASP A 43 4.82 -36.92 27.59
CA ASP A 43 4.65 -37.22 26.16
C ASP A 43 4.03 -36.05 25.39
N GLY A 44 3.03 -35.40 25.95
CA GLY A 44 2.44 -34.18 25.34
C GLY A 44 3.46 -33.01 25.27
N TYR A 45 4.27 -32.82 26.31
CA TYR A 45 5.31 -31.80 26.34
C TYR A 45 6.44 -32.09 25.33
N ARG A 46 6.86 -33.36 25.22
CA ARG A 46 7.87 -33.80 24.24
C ARG A 46 7.38 -33.67 22.79
N VAL A 47 6.10 -33.94 22.51
CA VAL A 47 5.51 -33.74 21.18
C VAL A 47 5.50 -32.25 20.81
N HIS A 48 5.12 -31.37 21.74
CA HIS A 48 5.17 -29.93 21.52
C HIS A 48 6.60 -29.38 21.35
N GLU A 49 7.56 -29.93 22.07
CA GLU A 49 8.97 -29.55 21.98
C GLU A 49 9.58 -30.01 20.65
N GLY A 50 9.30 -31.23 20.22
CA GLY A 50 9.72 -31.77 18.93
C GLY A 50 9.15 -30.99 17.76
N GLU A 51 7.87 -30.64 17.83
CA GLU A 51 7.19 -29.77 16.81
C GLU A 51 7.82 -28.38 16.76
N ARG A 52 8.12 -27.79 17.92
CA ARG A 52 8.77 -26.48 18.01
C ARG A 52 10.19 -26.53 17.44
N LEU A 53 10.98 -27.55 17.76
CA LEU A 53 12.33 -27.74 17.22
C LEU A 53 12.31 -27.98 15.70
N ARG A 54 11.34 -28.74 15.20
CA ARG A 54 11.11 -28.96 13.76
C ARG A 54 10.85 -27.62 13.05
N ARG A 55 9.98 -26.77 13.59
CA ARG A 55 9.72 -25.43 13.04
C ARG A 55 10.96 -24.56 13.06
N TRP A 56 11.70 -24.57 14.16
CA TRP A 56 12.97 -23.84 14.24
C TRP A 56 14.00 -24.34 13.24
N ARG A 57 14.08 -25.66 13.02
CA ARG A 57 14.98 -26.25 12.02
C ARG A 57 14.64 -25.75 10.60
N MET A 58 13.35 -25.65 10.26
CA MET A 58 12.91 -25.14 8.97
C MET A 58 13.17 -23.63 8.80
N VAL A 59 13.13 -22.86 9.88
CA VAL A 59 13.40 -21.42 9.85
C VAL A 59 14.89 -21.11 9.79
N LEU A 60 15.71 -21.86 10.54
CA LEU A 60 17.15 -21.61 10.66
C LEU A 60 17.99 -22.29 9.57
N GLY A 61 17.40 -23.21 8.81
CA GLY A 61 18.12 -24.00 7.80
C GLY A 61 19.00 -25.11 8.41
N ALA A 62 19.78 -25.79 7.57
CA ALA A 62 20.62 -26.93 7.98
C ALA A 62 21.88 -26.52 8.77
N GLY A 63 22.24 -25.24 8.75
CA GLY A 63 23.53 -24.77 9.24
C GLY A 63 24.70 -25.18 8.35
N ASP A 64 25.83 -24.51 8.48
CA ASP A 64 27.07 -24.91 7.83
C ASP A 64 27.74 -26.10 8.52
N ALA A 65 28.62 -26.78 7.82
CA ALA A 65 29.38 -27.91 8.37
C ALA A 65 30.20 -27.56 9.65
N GLU A 66 30.52 -26.27 9.82
CA GLU A 66 31.22 -25.72 11.00
C GLU A 66 30.27 -25.28 12.13
N SER A 67 28.96 -25.12 11.82
CA SER A 67 27.91 -24.82 12.80
C SER A 67 26.72 -25.73 12.54
N PRO A 68 26.79 -27.00 12.96
CA PRO A 68 25.68 -27.92 12.79
C PRO A 68 24.43 -27.37 13.46
N ASP A 69 23.27 -27.61 12.84
CA ASP A 69 22.00 -27.14 13.39
C ASP A 69 21.89 -27.55 14.88
N ARG A 70 21.63 -26.59 15.72
CA ARG A 70 21.53 -26.81 17.18
C ARG A 70 20.24 -27.51 17.57
N THR A 71 19.37 -27.83 16.61
CA THR A 71 18.07 -28.45 16.88
C THR A 71 18.16 -29.97 16.95
N GLY A 72 19.15 -30.60 16.30
CA GLY A 72 19.32 -32.07 16.23
C GLY A 72 18.15 -32.79 15.56
N VAL A 73 17.30 -32.09 14.81
CA VAL A 73 16.10 -32.64 14.16
C VAL A 73 16.39 -32.98 12.71
N ASN A 74 16.22 -34.26 12.38
CA ASN A 74 16.25 -34.71 10.99
C ASN A 74 14.86 -34.54 10.38
N LEU A 75 14.79 -33.76 9.28
CA LEU A 75 13.57 -33.59 8.48
C LEU A 75 13.35 -34.80 7.59
N ALA A 76 12.10 -35.18 7.39
CA ALA A 76 11.72 -36.33 6.55
C ALA A 76 10.50 -35.96 5.68
N GLY A 77 10.36 -36.65 4.55
CA GLY A 77 9.20 -36.50 3.68
C GLY A 77 9.06 -35.08 3.11
N GLU A 78 7.89 -34.47 3.29
CA GLU A 78 7.57 -33.13 2.78
C GLU A 78 8.42 -32.02 3.40
N ASP A 79 8.75 -32.13 4.68
CA ASP A 79 9.59 -31.15 5.37
C ASP A 79 10.99 -31.05 4.76
N ASN A 80 11.57 -32.18 4.36
CA ASN A 80 12.87 -32.17 3.70
C ASN A 80 12.81 -31.49 2.32
N GLN A 81 11.68 -31.63 1.63
CA GLN A 81 11.47 -30.95 0.33
C GLN A 81 11.23 -29.46 0.50
N MET A 82 10.50 -29.05 1.56
CA MET A 82 10.36 -27.65 1.94
C MET A 82 11.70 -27.01 2.31
N ASP A 83 12.49 -27.70 3.13
CA ASP A 83 13.83 -27.25 3.53
C ASP A 83 14.77 -27.12 2.32
N ALA A 84 14.73 -28.07 1.40
CA ALA A 84 15.50 -28.01 0.17
C ALA A 84 15.10 -26.84 -0.73
N ALA A 85 13.81 -26.52 -0.80
CA ALA A 85 13.31 -25.36 -1.55
C ALA A 85 13.73 -24.03 -0.92
N LEU A 86 13.70 -23.93 0.42
CA LEU A 86 14.18 -22.75 1.16
C LEU A 86 15.69 -22.58 1.03
N SER A 87 16.47 -23.67 1.23
CA SER A 87 17.93 -23.64 1.12
C SER A 87 18.40 -23.24 -0.29
N ALA A 88 17.70 -23.68 -1.33
CA ALA A 88 18.01 -23.30 -2.70
C ALA A 88 17.91 -21.79 -2.92
N LEU A 89 17.04 -21.11 -2.17
CA LEU A 89 16.84 -19.66 -2.26
C LEU A 89 17.73 -18.88 -1.30
N TYR A 90 17.78 -19.29 -0.02
CA TYR A 90 18.36 -18.49 1.05
C TYR A 90 19.82 -18.82 1.36
N ASP A 91 20.27 -20.08 1.11
CA ASP A 91 21.64 -20.50 1.32
C ASP A 91 22.53 -20.34 0.06
N ALA A 92 21.92 -20.02 -1.09
CA ALA A 92 22.67 -19.71 -2.29
C ALA A 92 23.43 -18.37 -2.13
N PRO A 93 24.75 -18.31 -2.42
CA PRO A 93 25.49 -17.04 -2.36
C PRO A 93 24.86 -16.04 -3.35
N PRO A 94 24.69 -14.77 -2.95
CA PRO A 94 24.14 -13.76 -3.83
C PRO A 94 25.02 -13.66 -5.09
N SER A 95 24.40 -13.54 -6.26
CA SER A 95 25.08 -13.49 -7.57
C SER A 95 25.78 -12.15 -7.81
N THR A 96 26.67 -11.74 -6.89
CA THR A 96 27.62 -10.67 -7.13
C THR A 96 28.70 -11.19 -8.06
N GLY A 97 28.81 -10.58 -9.23
CA GLY A 97 29.60 -10.98 -10.41
C GLY A 97 31.09 -11.31 -10.24
N GLN A 98 31.48 -12.00 -9.19
CA GLN A 98 32.82 -12.56 -9.00
C GLN A 98 32.82 -14.07 -9.28
N ARG A 99 33.42 -14.42 -10.41
CA ARG A 99 33.80 -15.80 -10.74
C ARG A 99 34.84 -16.32 -9.72
N GLY A 100 34.35 -16.69 -8.52
CA GLY A 100 35.12 -17.44 -7.54
C GLY A 100 34.91 -18.93 -7.74
N ARG A 101 35.98 -19.70 -7.94
CA ARG A 101 35.99 -21.16 -7.96
C ARG A 101 35.40 -21.69 -6.64
N SER A 102 34.15 -22.09 -6.63
CA SER A 102 33.59 -22.89 -5.57
C SER A 102 33.42 -24.32 -6.03
N THR A 103 34.24 -25.20 -5.47
CA THR A 103 34.24 -26.64 -5.65
C THR A 103 33.27 -27.28 -4.64
N LYS A 104 31.97 -27.04 -4.75
CA LYS A 104 30.95 -27.94 -4.16
C LYS A 104 29.69 -27.88 -5.03
N ARG A 105 29.27 -29.06 -5.48
CA ARG A 105 27.99 -29.30 -6.13
C ARG A 105 26.84 -29.15 -5.13
N ALA A 106 26.55 -27.94 -4.73
CA ALA A 106 25.27 -27.59 -4.17
C ALA A 106 24.36 -27.23 -5.34
N GLY A 107 23.18 -27.83 -5.45
CA GLY A 107 22.21 -27.55 -6.49
C GLY A 107 21.59 -26.18 -6.31
N GLY A 108 22.38 -25.13 -6.58
CA GLY A 108 21.90 -23.77 -6.57
C GLY A 108 21.06 -23.48 -7.81
N LEU A 109 20.07 -22.61 -7.72
CA LEU A 109 19.21 -22.12 -8.79
C LEU A 109 19.97 -21.32 -9.89
N GLY A 110 21.30 -21.29 -9.83
CA GLY A 110 22.15 -20.55 -10.75
C GLY A 110 21.99 -20.98 -12.20
N GLY A 111 21.27 -20.19 -12.98
CA GLY A 111 21.48 -20.08 -14.41
C GLY A 111 20.78 -21.07 -15.33
N SER A 112 19.90 -21.97 -14.87
CA SER A 112 19.17 -22.90 -15.75
C SER A 112 17.66 -22.78 -15.56
N ALA A 113 16.95 -22.35 -16.62
CA ALA A 113 15.49 -22.24 -16.63
C ALA A 113 14.74 -23.51 -16.16
N PRO A 114 15.18 -24.75 -16.50
CA PRO A 114 14.53 -25.97 -16.01
C PRO A 114 14.59 -26.15 -14.49
N ASN A 115 15.67 -25.71 -13.85
CA ASN A 115 15.81 -25.82 -12.38
C ASN A 115 14.90 -24.82 -11.68
N VAL A 116 14.75 -23.60 -12.21
CA VAL A 116 13.86 -22.59 -11.66
C VAL A 116 12.41 -23.00 -11.83
N ALA A 117 12.01 -23.51 -12.99
CA ALA A 117 10.65 -23.99 -13.24
C ALA A 117 10.27 -25.15 -12.29
N ARG A 118 11.18 -26.09 -12.03
CA ARG A 118 10.98 -27.17 -11.07
C ARG A 118 10.81 -26.60 -9.65
N TRP A 119 11.71 -25.73 -9.23
CA TRP A 119 11.66 -25.07 -7.92
C TRP A 119 10.35 -24.30 -7.72
N LEU A 120 9.88 -23.54 -8.73
CA LEU A 120 8.58 -22.86 -8.71
C LEU A 120 7.42 -23.85 -8.53
N GLY A 121 7.49 -25.04 -9.16
CA GLY A 121 6.52 -26.12 -8.97
C GLY A 121 6.53 -26.67 -7.54
N ASP A 122 7.72 -26.84 -6.97
CA ASP A 122 7.90 -27.38 -5.63
C ASP A 122 7.38 -26.39 -4.57
N ILE A 123 7.72 -25.10 -4.63
CA ILE A 123 7.23 -24.13 -3.65
C ILE A 123 5.71 -23.99 -3.68
N ARG A 124 5.06 -24.05 -4.85
CA ARG A 124 3.60 -24.00 -4.96
C ARG A 124 2.91 -25.21 -4.34
N LYS A 125 3.57 -26.35 -4.38
CA LYS A 125 3.01 -27.57 -3.80
C LYS A 125 2.99 -27.55 -2.29
N TYR A 126 3.99 -26.91 -1.67
CA TYR A 126 4.22 -26.99 -0.23
C TYR A 126 3.86 -25.73 0.54
N PHE A 127 3.78 -24.57 -0.12
CA PHE A 127 3.54 -23.30 0.55
C PHE A 127 2.24 -22.63 0.09
N PRO A 128 1.55 -21.89 0.99
CA PRO A 128 0.41 -21.04 0.61
C PRO A 128 0.81 -19.96 -0.40
N THR A 129 -0.13 -19.52 -1.23
CA THR A 129 0.08 -18.53 -2.30
C THR A 129 0.83 -17.28 -1.84
N GLY A 130 0.46 -16.69 -0.69
CA GLY A 130 1.14 -15.50 -0.19
C GLY A 130 2.62 -15.75 0.17
N VAL A 131 2.97 -16.95 0.68
CA VAL A 131 4.38 -17.29 0.93
C VAL A 131 5.12 -17.55 -0.38
N VAL A 132 4.46 -18.16 -1.36
CA VAL A 132 5.01 -18.38 -2.71
C VAL A 132 5.37 -17.05 -3.36
N GLN A 133 4.50 -16.04 -3.27
CA GLN A 133 4.76 -14.69 -3.80
C GLN A 133 6.00 -14.06 -3.16
N VAL A 134 6.13 -14.11 -1.82
CA VAL A 134 7.32 -13.61 -1.12
C VAL A 134 8.59 -14.35 -1.56
N MET A 135 8.55 -15.68 -1.64
CA MET A 135 9.70 -16.49 -2.08
C MET A 135 10.08 -16.20 -3.55
N GLN A 136 9.12 -15.96 -4.42
CA GLN A 136 9.36 -15.57 -5.82
C GLN A 136 10.01 -14.19 -5.91
N ARG A 137 9.53 -13.21 -5.13
CA ARG A 137 10.13 -11.89 -5.01
C ARG A 137 11.59 -11.98 -4.58
N ASP A 138 11.85 -12.67 -3.47
CA ASP A 138 13.20 -12.87 -2.96
C ASP A 138 14.11 -13.59 -3.99
N ALA A 139 13.57 -14.53 -4.75
CA ALA A 139 14.32 -15.23 -5.79
C ALA A 139 14.70 -14.28 -6.95
N ILE A 140 13.78 -13.44 -7.39
CA ILE A 140 14.03 -12.46 -8.46
C ILE A 140 15.12 -11.49 -8.01
N ASP A 141 15.05 -10.97 -6.79
CA ASP A 141 15.97 -9.96 -6.28
C ASP A 141 17.35 -10.56 -5.92
N ARG A 142 17.40 -11.66 -5.19
CA ARG A 142 18.67 -12.24 -4.69
C ARG A 142 19.45 -13.01 -5.73
N LEU A 143 18.76 -13.73 -6.61
CA LEU A 143 19.40 -14.58 -7.62
C LEU A 143 19.53 -13.91 -8.99
N ASN A 144 19.13 -12.62 -9.09
CA ASN A 144 19.15 -11.84 -10.32
C ASN A 144 18.44 -12.55 -11.48
N LEU A 145 17.28 -13.17 -11.17
CA LEU A 145 16.48 -13.93 -12.14
C LEU A 145 15.71 -13.04 -13.11
N GLN A 146 15.87 -11.72 -13.05
CA GLN A 146 15.20 -10.76 -13.93
C GLN A 146 15.40 -11.10 -15.42
N ARG A 147 16.59 -11.58 -15.80
CA ARG A 147 16.88 -12.00 -17.18
C ARG A 147 16.08 -13.23 -17.61
N MET A 148 15.68 -14.07 -16.67
CA MET A 148 14.88 -15.27 -16.96
C MET A 148 13.40 -14.94 -17.17
N LEU A 149 12.93 -13.78 -16.70
CA LEU A 149 11.60 -13.26 -17.00
C LEU A 149 11.43 -12.91 -18.50
N LEU A 150 12.53 -12.87 -19.26
CA LEU A 150 12.50 -12.68 -20.70
C LEU A 150 12.03 -13.94 -21.46
N GLU A 151 11.97 -15.10 -20.79
CA GLU A 151 11.51 -16.35 -21.37
C GLU A 151 10.00 -16.57 -21.09
N PRO A 152 9.16 -16.72 -22.13
CA PRO A 152 7.70 -16.77 -21.97
C PRO A 152 7.22 -17.97 -21.15
N GLU A 153 7.92 -19.12 -21.24
CA GLU A 153 7.57 -20.35 -20.48
C GLU A 153 7.76 -20.17 -18.98
N LEU A 154 8.84 -19.51 -18.58
CA LEU A 154 9.10 -19.22 -17.18
C LEU A 154 8.11 -18.18 -16.64
N LEU A 155 7.88 -17.11 -17.39
CA LEU A 155 6.94 -16.06 -17.02
C LEU A 155 5.52 -16.62 -16.82
N ALA A 156 5.07 -17.54 -17.67
CA ALA A 156 3.77 -18.21 -17.53
C ALA A 156 3.69 -19.10 -16.28
N SER A 157 4.85 -19.51 -15.73
CA SER A 157 4.92 -20.37 -14.55
C SER A 157 5.02 -19.61 -13.23
N ILE A 158 5.14 -18.29 -13.21
CA ILE A 158 5.23 -17.46 -12.00
C ILE A 158 3.82 -17.11 -11.49
N GLU A 159 3.61 -17.12 -10.17
CA GLU A 159 2.37 -16.64 -9.57
C GLU A 159 2.29 -15.11 -9.74
N PRO A 160 1.24 -14.58 -10.39
CA PRO A 160 1.16 -13.15 -10.66
C PRO A 160 0.95 -12.35 -9.39
N ASP A 161 1.75 -11.31 -9.19
CA ASP A 161 1.60 -10.33 -8.13
C ASP A 161 1.98 -8.92 -8.63
N ILE A 162 1.74 -7.89 -7.80
CA ILE A 162 2.08 -6.51 -8.14
C ILE A 162 3.57 -6.32 -8.37
N HIS A 163 4.42 -6.99 -7.61
CA HIS A 163 5.86 -6.92 -7.75
C HIS A 163 6.35 -7.47 -9.09
N LEU A 164 5.76 -8.57 -9.55
CA LEU A 164 6.05 -9.09 -10.87
C LEU A 164 5.64 -8.08 -11.95
N VAL A 165 4.48 -7.42 -11.79
CA VAL A 165 4.05 -6.36 -12.71
C VAL A 165 5.05 -5.23 -12.77
N THR A 166 5.50 -4.70 -11.63
CA THR A 166 6.49 -3.60 -11.60
C THR A 166 7.82 -4.02 -12.21
N THR A 167 8.28 -5.23 -11.94
CA THR A 167 9.50 -5.79 -12.55
C THR A 167 9.37 -5.92 -14.07
N LEU A 168 8.23 -6.41 -14.57
CA LEU A 168 7.96 -6.52 -16.01
C LEU A 168 7.88 -5.15 -16.69
N LEU A 169 7.30 -4.16 -16.05
CA LEU A 169 7.27 -2.80 -16.56
C LEU A 169 8.67 -2.18 -16.61
N ALA A 170 9.51 -2.40 -15.61
CA ALA A 170 10.90 -1.95 -15.62
C ALA A 170 11.71 -2.60 -16.75
N LEU A 171 11.42 -3.86 -17.09
CA LEU A 171 12.10 -4.62 -18.13
C LEU A 171 11.45 -4.51 -19.51
N GLN A 172 10.34 -3.77 -19.69
CA GLN A 172 9.53 -3.78 -20.93
C GLN A 172 10.33 -3.49 -22.19
N HIS A 173 11.39 -2.68 -22.13
CA HIS A 173 12.25 -2.36 -23.26
C HIS A 173 13.17 -3.50 -23.66
N LEU A 174 13.43 -4.43 -22.75
CA LEU A 174 14.28 -5.60 -22.98
C LEU A 174 13.47 -6.84 -23.38
N LEU A 175 12.13 -6.78 -23.29
CA LEU A 175 11.25 -7.90 -23.58
C LEU A 175 11.22 -8.18 -25.11
N PRO A 176 11.54 -9.41 -25.54
CA PRO A 176 11.25 -9.87 -26.91
C PRO A 176 9.74 -9.77 -27.20
N ASP A 177 9.35 -9.61 -28.47
CA ASP A 177 7.94 -9.47 -28.84
C ASP A 177 7.08 -10.67 -28.42
N THR A 178 7.62 -11.86 -28.46
CA THR A 178 6.96 -13.09 -27.99
C THR A 178 6.69 -13.05 -26.48
N THR A 179 7.66 -12.61 -25.70
CA THR A 179 7.54 -12.52 -24.25
C THR A 179 6.66 -11.33 -23.84
N ARG A 180 6.66 -10.24 -24.62
CA ARG A 180 5.79 -9.08 -24.39
C ARG A 180 4.31 -9.44 -24.40
N ALA A 181 3.90 -10.33 -25.33
CA ALA A 181 2.52 -10.84 -25.36
C ALA A 181 2.17 -11.62 -24.08
N THR A 182 3.06 -12.49 -23.61
CA THR A 182 2.88 -13.23 -22.35
C THR A 182 2.88 -12.29 -21.15
N ALA A 183 3.77 -11.29 -21.12
CA ALA A 183 3.83 -10.28 -20.06
C ALA A 183 2.51 -9.50 -19.98
N ARG A 184 1.91 -9.09 -21.10
CA ARG A 184 0.59 -8.44 -21.10
C ARG A 184 -0.50 -9.33 -20.51
N LEU A 185 -0.49 -10.64 -20.78
CA LEU A 185 -1.47 -11.57 -20.18
C LEU A 185 -1.30 -11.70 -18.67
N VAL A 186 -0.06 -11.76 -18.19
CA VAL A 186 0.24 -11.81 -16.74
C VAL A 186 -0.18 -10.53 -16.06
N VAL A 187 0.17 -9.38 -16.62
CA VAL A 187 -0.24 -8.07 -16.12
C VAL A 187 -1.76 -7.93 -16.13
N ALA A 188 -2.42 -8.35 -17.20
CA ALA A 188 -3.88 -8.30 -17.32
C ALA A 188 -4.57 -9.13 -16.22
N LYS A 189 -4.00 -10.27 -15.82
CA LYS A 189 -4.53 -11.10 -14.74
C LYS A 189 -4.48 -10.38 -13.40
N VAL A 190 -3.34 -9.77 -13.04
CA VAL A 190 -3.18 -8.99 -11.80
C VAL A 190 -4.09 -7.78 -11.81
N VAL A 191 -4.13 -7.05 -12.92
CA VAL A 191 -5.00 -5.87 -13.08
C VAL A 191 -6.47 -6.25 -12.93
N ALA A 192 -6.91 -7.37 -13.51
CA ALA A 192 -8.29 -7.83 -13.37
C ALA A 192 -8.65 -8.14 -11.90
N GLU A 193 -7.76 -8.80 -11.17
CA GLU A 193 -7.95 -9.07 -9.74
C GLU A 193 -8.04 -7.78 -8.92
N LEU A 194 -7.17 -6.80 -9.20
CA LEU A 194 -7.22 -5.49 -8.56
C LEU A 194 -8.50 -4.71 -8.93
N GLN A 195 -8.94 -4.78 -10.19
CA GLN A 195 -10.19 -4.16 -10.62
C GLN A 195 -11.40 -4.76 -9.88
N ASP A 196 -11.47 -6.08 -9.78
CA ASP A 196 -12.55 -6.76 -9.05
C ASP A 196 -12.60 -6.34 -7.57
N ARG A 197 -11.43 -6.17 -6.94
CA ARG A 197 -11.32 -5.71 -5.55
C ARG A 197 -11.66 -4.23 -5.37
N LEU A 198 -11.15 -3.35 -6.24
CA LEU A 198 -11.11 -1.91 -6.00
C LEU A 198 -12.15 -1.10 -6.81
N ALA A 199 -12.56 -1.57 -8.00
CA ALA A 199 -13.42 -0.75 -8.87
C ALA A 199 -14.82 -0.54 -8.30
N GLN A 200 -15.47 -1.59 -7.78
CA GLN A 200 -16.84 -1.48 -7.27
C GLN A 200 -16.94 -0.57 -6.03
N PRO A 201 -16.09 -0.70 -4.99
CA PRO A 201 -16.07 0.25 -3.87
C PRO A 201 -15.82 1.68 -4.33
N THR A 202 -14.89 1.89 -5.28
CA THR A 202 -14.57 3.19 -5.86
C THR A 202 -15.80 3.81 -6.52
N LEU A 203 -16.45 3.09 -7.41
CA LEU A 203 -17.64 3.56 -8.12
C LEU A 203 -18.79 3.92 -7.18
N GLN A 204 -19.05 3.08 -6.16
CA GLN A 204 -20.10 3.33 -5.17
C GLN A 204 -19.80 4.59 -4.34
N THR A 205 -18.58 4.71 -3.85
CA THR A 205 -18.13 5.82 -3.00
C THR A 205 -18.17 7.14 -3.75
N VAL A 206 -17.62 7.17 -4.97
CA VAL A 206 -17.55 8.37 -5.81
C VAL A 206 -18.95 8.79 -6.30
N ARG A 207 -19.79 7.86 -6.74
CA ARG A 207 -21.19 8.17 -7.11
C ARG A 207 -21.98 8.71 -5.93
N GLY A 208 -21.76 8.15 -4.72
CA GLY A 208 -22.34 8.67 -3.49
C GLY A 208 -21.90 10.09 -3.15
N ALA A 209 -20.62 10.41 -3.37
CA ALA A 209 -20.08 11.76 -3.19
C ALA A 209 -20.67 12.75 -4.21
N LEU A 210 -20.72 12.41 -5.48
CA LEU A 210 -21.31 13.23 -6.55
C LEU A 210 -22.79 13.51 -6.28
N ALA A 211 -23.55 12.52 -5.80
CA ALA A 211 -24.93 12.71 -5.40
C ALA A 211 -25.08 13.66 -4.21
N ARG A 212 -24.13 13.64 -3.25
CA ARG A 212 -24.11 14.58 -2.11
C ARG A 212 -23.71 16.01 -2.51
N ALA A 213 -22.80 16.15 -3.47
CA ALA A 213 -22.35 17.44 -3.98
C ALA A 213 -23.48 18.25 -4.68
N THR A 214 -24.57 17.59 -5.09
CA THR A 214 -25.76 18.26 -5.70
C THR A 214 -26.71 18.88 -4.68
N ARG A 215 -26.30 19.10 -3.42
CA ARG A 215 -27.13 19.73 -2.41
C ARG A 215 -27.52 21.16 -2.78
N THR A 216 -28.79 21.50 -2.59
CA THR A 216 -29.31 22.84 -2.80
C THR A 216 -29.87 23.41 -1.51
N ARG A 217 -29.71 24.72 -1.31
CA ARG A 217 -30.35 25.47 -0.22
C ARG A 217 -31.80 25.87 -0.55
N ARG A 218 -32.24 25.66 -1.80
CA ARG A 218 -33.60 25.91 -2.27
C ARG A 218 -34.17 24.66 -2.93
N PRO A 219 -34.35 23.58 -2.19
CA PRO A 219 -34.92 22.34 -2.72
C PRO A 219 -36.40 22.55 -3.04
N ARG A 220 -36.93 21.80 -4.02
CA ARG A 220 -38.39 21.65 -4.15
C ARG A 220 -38.91 20.85 -2.97
N HIS A 221 -40.17 20.98 -2.64
CA HIS A 221 -40.79 20.32 -1.49
C HIS A 221 -40.57 18.80 -1.48
N SER A 222 -40.62 18.16 -2.66
CA SER A 222 -40.38 16.73 -2.84
C SER A 222 -38.93 16.28 -2.62
N ASP A 223 -37.98 17.23 -2.67
CA ASP A 223 -36.54 16.99 -2.69
C ASP A 223 -35.88 17.44 -1.39
N ILE A 224 -36.68 17.80 -0.37
CA ILE A 224 -36.21 18.21 0.95
C ILE A 224 -35.81 16.96 1.74
N ASP A 225 -34.58 16.95 2.26
CA ASP A 225 -34.15 16.00 3.31
C ASP A 225 -34.65 16.51 4.68
N TRP A 226 -35.82 16.06 5.05
CA TRP A 226 -36.46 16.49 6.30
C TRP A 226 -35.65 16.12 7.54
N GLY A 227 -35.01 14.96 7.56
CA GLY A 227 -34.19 14.53 8.69
C GLY A 227 -33.03 15.49 8.96
N ARG A 228 -32.26 15.83 7.92
CA ARG A 228 -31.14 16.80 8.04
C ARG A 228 -31.61 18.23 8.21
N THR A 229 -32.73 18.59 7.59
CA THR A 229 -33.34 19.93 7.77
C THR A 229 -33.73 20.13 9.23
N VAL A 230 -34.39 19.16 9.86
CA VAL A 230 -34.77 19.24 11.27
C VAL A 230 -33.53 19.30 12.18
N LEU A 231 -32.54 18.42 11.97
CA LEU A 231 -31.30 18.43 12.74
C LEU A 231 -30.54 19.75 12.66
N ALA A 232 -30.44 20.33 11.45
CA ALA A 232 -29.73 21.60 11.23
C ALA A 232 -30.49 22.82 11.80
N ASN A 233 -31.76 22.67 12.15
CA ASN A 233 -32.62 23.74 12.65
C ASN A 233 -33.18 23.45 14.06
N LEU A 234 -32.58 22.55 14.83
CA LEU A 234 -33.02 22.24 16.19
C LEU A 234 -33.06 23.48 17.11
N ASN A 235 -32.16 24.45 16.89
CA ASN A 235 -32.13 25.72 17.61
C ASN A 235 -33.39 26.58 17.35
N HIS A 236 -34.19 26.25 16.33
CA HIS A 236 -35.44 26.92 15.97
C HIS A 236 -36.67 26.09 16.36
N TYR A 237 -36.52 25.19 17.33
CA TYR A 237 -37.65 24.45 17.86
C TYR A 237 -38.63 25.36 18.60
N GLN A 238 -39.90 25.27 18.24
CA GLN A 238 -40.99 26.05 18.86
C GLN A 238 -41.79 25.15 19.81
N PRO A 239 -41.62 25.28 21.15
CA PRO A 239 -42.28 24.40 22.10
C PRO A 239 -43.81 24.47 22.04
N GLN A 240 -44.35 25.66 21.74
CA GLN A 240 -45.79 25.91 21.67
C GLN A 240 -46.43 25.17 20.51
N LEU A 241 -45.74 25.03 19.37
CA LEU A 241 -46.21 24.36 18.16
C LEU A 241 -45.70 22.92 18.09
N LYS A 242 -44.85 22.48 19.03
CA LYS A 242 -44.20 21.18 19.06
C LYS A 242 -43.51 20.81 17.73
N THR A 243 -42.95 21.81 17.04
CA THR A 243 -42.35 21.63 15.72
C THR A 243 -41.11 22.47 15.55
N VAL A 244 -40.27 22.18 14.55
CA VAL A 244 -39.12 22.97 14.13
C VAL A 244 -39.53 23.81 12.93
N ILE A 245 -39.40 25.13 13.02
CA ILE A 245 -39.60 26.03 11.88
C ILE A 245 -38.23 26.20 11.18
N PRO A 246 -38.00 25.58 10.01
CA PRO A 246 -36.68 25.60 9.40
C PRO A 246 -36.35 26.97 8.83
N HIS A 247 -35.29 27.56 9.33
CA HIS A 247 -34.69 28.76 8.74
C HIS A 247 -33.88 28.41 7.46
N ARG A 248 -33.31 27.19 7.41
CA ARG A 248 -32.55 26.68 6.29
C ARG A 248 -33.05 25.30 5.87
N LEU A 249 -33.51 25.20 4.61
CA LEU A 249 -33.88 23.93 4.00
C LEU A 249 -32.64 23.24 3.45
N ILE A 250 -32.54 21.93 3.62
CA ILE A 250 -31.52 21.08 3.05
C ILE A 250 -32.20 20.06 2.15
N GLY A 251 -31.75 19.96 0.92
CA GLY A 251 -32.29 19.01 -0.03
C GLY A 251 -31.37 18.86 -1.26
N TYR A 252 -31.79 18.01 -2.17
CA TYR A 252 -31.02 17.66 -3.35
C TYR A 252 -31.64 18.28 -4.59
N SER A 253 -30.79 18.73 -5.52
CA SER A 253 -31.26 19.24 -6.81
C SER A 253 -31.45 18.08 -7.79
N ARG A 254 -32.64 17.92 -8.35
CA ARG A 254 -32.90 17.00 -9.48
C ARG A 254 -32.44 17.53 -10.83
N ARG A 255 -31.94 18.76 -10.90
CA ARG A 255 -31.34 19.26 -12.12
C ARG A 255 -30.06 18.47 -12.40
N THR A 256 -30.21 17.46 -13.22
CA THR A 256 -29.17 16.71 -13.93
C THR A 256 -28.47 17.59 -15.01
N THR A 257 -28.18 18.85 -14.72
CA THR A 257 -26.99 19.41 -15.30
C THR A 257 -25.88 18.80 -14.43
N ALA A 258 -25.41 17.63 -14.86
CA ALA A 258 -24.33 16.95 -14.19
C ALA A 258 -23.23 17.99 -13.96
N LEU A 259 -23.03 18.36 -12.69
CA LEU A 259 -21.83 19.10 -12.30
C LEU A 259 -20.68 18.16 -12.67
N ARG A 260 -20.19 18.29 -13.91
CA ARG A 260 -19.00 17.56 -14.33
C ARG A 260 -17.89 18.04 -13.42
N ARG A 261 -17.38 17.14 -12.60
CA ARG A 261 -16.16 17.34 -11.84
C ARG A 261 -14.99 16.90 -12.70
N ASP A 262 -13.94 17.66 -12.67
CA ASP A 262 -12.70 17.31 -13.33
C ASP A 262 -11.76 16.71 -12.29
N VAL A 263 -11.23 15.53 -12.55
CA VAL A 263 -10.24 14.86 -11.69
C VAL A 263 -8.97 14.65 -12.51
N ILE A 264 -7.89 15.25 -12.08
CA ILE A 264 -6.58 15.14 -12.71
C ILE A 264 -5.72 14.29 -11.79
N ILE A 265 -5.26 13.14 -12.27
CA ILE A 265 -4.33 12.25 -11.57
C ILE A 265 -2.99 12.39 -12.27
N ALA A 266 -2.01 12.97 -11.59
CA ALA A 266 -0.64 13.10 -12.06
C ALA A 266 0.22 12.05 -11.35
N ILE A 267 0.88 11.18 -12.11
CA ILE A 267 1.59 10.00 -11.62
C ILE A 267 3.07 10.12 -11.99
N ASP A 268 3.90 10.12 -10.97
CA ASP A 268 5.35 10.02 -11.10
C ASP A 268 5.73 8.59 -11.52
N GLN A 269 6.54 8.47 -12.58
CA GLN A 269 7.05 7.20 -13.11
C GLN A 269 8.42 6.82 -12.57
N SER A 270 8.92 7.49 -11.53
CA SER A 270 10.16 7.10 -10.88
C SER A 270 10.11 5.67 -10.35
N GLY A 271 11.27 5.02 -10.25
CA GLY A 271 11.34 3.61 -9.85
C GLY A 271 10.74 3.33 -8.47
N SER A 272 10.84 4.30 -7.53
CA SER A 272 10.24 4.25 -6.20
C SER A 272 8.71 4.24 -6.21
N MET A 273 8.09 4.76 -7.28
CA MET A 273 6.64 4.89 -7.41
C MET A 273 5.98 3.76 -8.22
N SER A 274 6.73 2.73 -8.59
CA SER A 274 6.27 1.68 -9.50
C SER A 274 4.98 0.96 -9.07
N GLU A 275 4.79 0.68 -7.79
CA GLU A 275 3.53 0.10 -7.28
C GLU A 275 2.37 1.11 -7.33
N SER A 276 2.65 2.36 -6.98
CA SER A 276 1.67 3.45 -7.04
C SER A 276 1.14 3.64 -8.47
N VAL A 277 1.99 3.46 -9.48
CA VAL A 277 1.61 3.49 -10.90
C VAL A 277 0.57 2.42 -11.23
N VAL A 278 0.74 1.18 -10.71
CA VAL A 278 -0.21 0.08 -10.95
C VAL A 278 -1.57 0.42 -10.36
N TYR A 279 -1.63 0.81 -9.10
CA TYR A 279 -2.88 1.18 -8.45
C TYR A 279 -3.54 2.40 -9.10
N ALA A 280 -2.76 3.43 -9.42
CA ALA A 280 -3.28 4.64 -10.06
C ALA A 280 -3.87 4.37 -11.45
N SER A 281 -3.32 3.41 -12.22
CA SER A 281 -3.89 3.00 -13.50
C SER A 281 -5.26 2.35 -13.33
N VAL A 282 -5.43 1.47 -12.33
CA VAL A 282 -6.71 0.82 -12.00
C VAL A 282 -7.75 1.83 -11.54
N PHE A 283 -7.37 2.74 -10.65
CA PHE A 283 -8.28 3.80 -10.19
C PHE A 283 -8.61 4.80 -11.30
N GLY A 284 -7.64 5.14 -12.15
CA GLY A 284 -7.84 5.99 -13.33
C GLY A 284 -8.93 5.43 -14.23
N ALA A 285 -8.86 4.12 -14.53
CA ALA A 285 -9.88 3.43 -15.34
C ALA A 285 -11.25 3.40 -14.64
N ALA A 286 -11.29 3.10 -13.33
CA ALA A 286 -12.53 3.12 -12.58
C ALA A 286 -13.17 4.52 -12.60
N LEU A 287 -12.41 5.57 -12.37
CA LEU A 287 -12.90 6.96 -12.40
C LEU A 287 -13.30 7.41 -13.81
N ALA A 288 -12.56 7.02 -14.85
CA ALA A 288 -12.89 7.31 -16.25
C ALA A 288 -14.23 6.68 -16.68
N SER A 289 -14.64 5.58 -16.05
CA SER A 289 -15.95 4.95 -16.30
C SER A 289 -17.15 5.72 -15.73
N VAL A 290 -16.91 6.74 -14.89
CA VAL A 290 -17.97 7.54 -14.26
C VAL A 290 -18.36 8.69 -15.17
N GLN A 291 -19.51 8.63 -15.84
CA GLN A 291 -19.98 9.64 -16.80
C GLN A 291 -20.05 11.10 -16.26
N SER A 292 -20.22 11.24 -14.94
CA SER A 292 -20.29 12.57 -14.28
C SER A 292 -18.92 13.15 -13.94
N LEU A 293 -17.83 12.42 -14.19
CA LEU A 293 -16.45 12.85 -14.03
C LEU A 293 -15.80 13.05 -15.41
N GLN A 294 -14.94 14.05 -15.49
CA GLN A 294 -13.93 14.13 -16.54
C GLN A 294 -12.60 13.77 -15.89
N THR A 295 -12.11 12.57 -16.17
CA THR A 295 -10.85 12.08 -15.60
C THR A 295 -9.72 12.31 -16.58
N TYR A 296 -8.67 12.98 -16.13
CA TYR A 296 -7.40 13.15 -16.83
C TYR A 296 -6.34 12.31 -16.14
N LEU A 297 -5.62 11.51 -16.90
CA LEU A 297 -4.54 10.67 -16.41
C LEU A 297 -3.23 11.12 -17.05
N VAL A 298 -2.36 11.69 -16.24
CA VAL A 298 -1.08 12.26 -16.68
C VAL A 298 0.05 11.51 -15.99
N ALA A 299 0.90 10.86 -16.76
CA ALA A 299 2.11 10.25 -16.26
C ALA A 299 3.32 11.14 -16.58
N PHE A 300 4.31 11.18 -15.71
CA PHE A 300 5.47 12.04 -15.93
C PHE A 300 6.75 11.43 -15.36
N ASP A 301 7.85 11.76 -16.03
CA ASP A 301 9.23 11.63 -15.62
C ASP A 301 9.96 12.96 -15.90
N SER A 302 11.00 12.99 -16.71
CA SER A 302 11.57 14.19 -17.32
C SER A 302 10.68 14.75 -18.46
N ALA A 303 9.73 13.94 -18.95
CA ALA A 303 8.72 14.30 -19.94
C ALA A 303 7.33 14.08 -19.36
N VAL A 304 6.31 14.60 -20.05
CA VAL A 304 4.90 14.45 -19.65
C VAL A 304 4.17 13.63 -20.72
N ALA A 305 3.47 12.60 -20.30
CA ALA A 305 2.64 11.76 -21.15
C ALA A 305 1.18 11.88 -20.71
N ASP A 306 0.32 12.37 -21.61
CA ASP A 306 -1.13 12.34 -21.41
C ASP A 306 -1.69 10.96 -21.79
N LEU A 307 -2.18 10.25 -20.81
CA LEU A 307 -2.76 8.92 -20.95
C LEU A 307 -4.29 8.91 -20.85
N THR A 308 -4.92 10.08 -20.90
CA THR A 308 -6.36 10.25 -20.72
C THR A 308 -7.17 9.40 -21.69
N GLU A 309 -6.78 9.33 -22.96
CA GLU A 309 -7.48 8.51 -23.96
C GLU A 309 -7.35 7.01 -23.71
N ARG A 310 -6.26 6.58 -23.05
CA ARG A 310 -5.98 5.18 -22.69
C ARG A 310 -6.50 4.81 -21.30
N ALA A 311 -6.99 5.77 -20.52
CA ALA A 311 -7.41 5.55 -19.13
C ALA A 311 -8.51 4.50 -18.98
N HIS A 312 -9.21 4.10 -20.04
CA HIS A 312 -10.24 3.06 -19.99
C HIS A 312 -9.68 1.64 -19.86
N ASP A 313 -8.44 1.41 -20.28
CA ASP A 313 -7.75 0.13 -20.15
C ASP A 313 -6.47 0.30 -19.30
N PRO A 314 -6.48 -0.17 -18.04
CA PRO A 314 -5.31 -0.05 -17.17
C PRO A 314 -4.06 -0.75 -17.72
N VAL A 315 -4.23 -1.85 -18.48
CA VAL A 315 -3.10 -2.56 -19.09
C VAL A 315 -2.45 -1.70 -20.17
N ASP A 316 -3.25 -1.03 -20.99
CA ASP A 316 -2.72 -0.10 -21.99
C ASP A 316 -2.08 1.14 -21.36
N VAL A 317 -2.58 1.61 -20.24
CA VAL A 317 -1.94 2.65 -19.43
C VAL A 317 -0.56 2.18 -18.98
N LEU A 318 -0.47 1.00 -18.34
CA LEU A 318 0.78 0.47 -17.80
C LEU A 318 1.85 0.23 -18.88
N PHE A 319 1.48 -0.31 -20.02
CA PHE A 319 2.42 -0.48 -21.14
C PHE A 319 2.69 0.80 -21.92
N GLY A 320 1.92 1.87 -21.70
CA GLY A 320 2.18 3.20 -22.22
C GLY A 320 3.16 4.03 -21.38
N ILE A 321 3.48 3.54 -20.17
CA ILE A 321 4.36 4.17 -19.20
C ILE A 321 5.78 3.62 -19.37
N GLN A 322 6.79 4.47 -19.24
CA GLN A 322 8.20 4.09 -19.21
C GLN A 322 8.72 4.33 -17.79
N LEU A 323 8.90 3.25 -17.02
CA LEU A 323 9.49 3.37 -15.69
C LEU A 323 10.99 3.65 -15.79
N GLY A 324 11.42 4.68 -15.07
CA GLY A 324 12.83 5.07 -14.95
C GLY A 324 13.18 6.29 -15.80
N GLY A 325 13.70 7.30 -15.14
CA GLY A 325 14.10 8.59 -15.69
C GLY A 325 14.32 9.58 -14.56
N GLY A 326 14.71 10.81 -14.88
CA GLY A 326 14.64 11.91 -13.94
C GLY A 326 13.19 12.36 -13.74
N THR A 327 12.93 13.12 -12.67
CA THR A 327 11.58 13.61 -12.33
C THR A 327 11.55 15.13 -12.49
N ASP A 328 10.60 15.64 -13.30
CA ASP A 328 10.31 17.08 -13.47
C ASP A 328 8.83 17.36 -13.09
N ILE A 329 8.61 17.48 -11.78
CA ILE A 329 7.27 17.72 -11.21
C ILE A 329 6.74 19.08 -11.69
N ASN A 330 7.60 20.08 -11.76
CA ASN A 330 7.18 21.43 -12.16
C ASN A 330 6.61 21.46 -13.58
N ARG A 331 7.24 20.75 -14.51
CA ARG A 331 6.75 20.60 -15.89
C ARG A 331 5.43 19.87 -15.92
N ALA A 332 5.29 18.78 -15.19
CA ALA A 332 4.06 18.02 -15.09
C ALA A 332 2.91 18.86 -14.51
N MET A 333 3.18 19.62 -13.45
CA MET A 333 2.19 20.53 -12.87
C MET A 333 1.83 21.69 -13.83
N GLY A 334 2.78 22.14 -14.62
CA GLY A 334 2.51 23.12 -15.70
C GLY A 334 1.52 22.57 -16.74
N TYR A 335 1.70 21.32 -17.13
CA TYR A 335 0.78 20.63 -18.03
C TYR A 335 -0.60 20.43 -17.38
N CYS A 336 -0.65 19.91 -16.16
CA CYS A 336 -1.91 19.75 -15.43
C CYS A 336 -2.66 21.08 -15.26
N GLN A 337 -1.95 22.18 -15.04
CA GLN A 337 -2.53 23.51 -14.95
C GLN A 337 -3.22 23.92 -16.26
N SER A 338 -2.69 23.54 -17.42
CA SER A 338 -3.29 23.84 -18.73
C SER A 338 -4.60 23.07 -18.98
N LEU A 339 -4.82 21.93 -18.31
CA LEU A 339 -6.05 21.15 -18.38
C LEU A 339 -7.19 21.75 -17.53
N ILE A 340 -6.86 22.62 -16.58
CA ILE A 340 -7.84 23.18 -15.65
C ILE A 340 -8.66 24.27 -16.33
N SER A 341 -9.89 23.96 -16.67
CA SER A 341 -10.84 24.93 -17.20
C SER A 341 -11.77 25.52 -16.14
N ARG A 342 -12.03 24.77 -15.06
CA ARG A 342 -12.94 25.12 -13.96
C ARG A 342 -12.28 24.86 -12.61
N PRO A 343 -11.45 25.78 -12.11
CA PRO A 343 -10.66 25.55 -10.89
C PRO A 343 -11.49 25.05 -9.70
N SER A 344 -12.65 25.70 -9.47
CA SER A 344 -13.52 25.30 -8.36
C SER A 344 -14.15 23.90 -8.49
N ASP A 345 -14.18 23.32 -9.67
CA ASP A 345 -14.75 21.99 -9.91
C ASP A 345 -13.69 20.95 -10.24
N THR A 346 -12.42 21.30 -10.06
CA THR A 346 -11.28 20.45 -10.35
C THR A 346 -10.64 19.91 -9.07
N VAL A 347 -10.33 18.63 -9.06
CA VAL A 347 -9.51 17.95 -8.07
C VAL A 347 -8.19 17.54 -8.74
N LEU A 348 -7.07 17.93 -8.16
CA LEU A 348 -5.73 17.52 -8.59
C LEU A 348 -5.13 16.59 -7.54
N ILE A 349 -4.79 15.38 -7.96
CA ILE A 349 -4.13 14.35 -7.16
C ILE A 349 -2.74 14.14 -7.77
N LEU A 350 -1.71 14.57 -7.05
CA LEU A 350 -0.31 14.31 -7.40
C LEU A 350 0.14 13.05 -6.64
N ILE A 351 0.64 12.04 -7.34
CA ILE A 351 1.20 10.81 -6.77
C ILE A 351 2.68 10.82 -7.07
N SER A 352 3.51 11.17 -6.07
CA SER A 352 4.96 11.34 -6.20
C SER A 352 5.63 11.38 -4.83
N ASP A 353 6.84 10.84 -4.71
CA ASP A 353 7.70 11.00 -3.53
C ASP A 353 8.31 12.41 -3.38
N LEU A 354 7.94 13.32 -4.29
CA LEU A 354 8.31 14.74 -4.32
C LEU A 354 9.80 15.03 -4.53
N TYR A 355 10.63 14.03 -4.91
CA TYR A 355 12.00 14.29 -5.29
C TYR A 355 12.06 14.94 -6.68
N GLU A 356 12.34 16.24 -6.70
CA GLU A 356 12.45 17.04 -7.92
C GLU A 356 13.87 16.95 -8.50
N GLY A 357 13.99 16.50 -9.74
CA GLY A 357 15.28 16.42 -10.46
C GLY A 357 15.65 17.67 -11.22
N ALA A 358 14.72 18.60 -11.44
CA ALA A 358 14.96 19.80 -12.22
C ALA A 358 15.50 20.94 -11.34
N PRO A 359 16.72 21.46 -11.60
CA PRO A 359 17.29 22.55 -10.80
C PRO A 359 16.48 23.84 -10.98
N GLY A 360 16.18 24.51 -9.84
CA GLY A 360 15.47 25.79 -9.84
C GLY A 360 13.98 25.67 -10.11
N SER A 361 13.41 24.48 -10.02
CA SER A 361 11.97 24.29 -10.16
C SER A 361 11.24 24.79 -8.91
N ASP A 362 10.05 25.34 -9.13
CA ASP A 362 9.16 25.80 -8.05
C ASP A 362 7.77 25.19 -8.21
N PHE A 363 7.72 23.86 -8.19
CA PHE A 363 6.46 23.13 -8.31
C PHE A 363 5.55 23.40 -7.11
N VAL A 364 6.12 23.63 -5.92
CA VAL A 364 5.37 23.93 -4.69
C VAL A 364 4.56 25.22 -4.87
N ALA A 365 5.21 26.31 -5.35
CA ALA A 365 4.50 27.57 -5.61
C ALA A 365 3.44 27.42 -6.70
N ARG A 366 3.68 26.58 -7.71
CA ARG A 366 2.70 26.31 -8.77
C ARG A 366 1.47 25.57 -8.24
N ILE A 367 1.66 24.52 -7.44
CA ILE A 367 0.55 23.77 -6.80
C ILE A 367 -0.23 24.70 -5.87
N ALA A 368 0.46 25.52 -5.07
CA ALA A 368 -0.17 26.49 -4.20
C ALA A 368 -0.97 27.55 -4.97
N ALA A 369 -0.49 27.96 -6.14
CA ALA A 369 -1.25 28.88 -7.02
C ALA A 369 -2.53 28.23 -7.55
N MET A 370 -2.49 26.95 -7.94
CA MET A 370 -3.68 26.18 -8.33
C MET A 370 -4.66 26.05 -7.16
N ALA A 371 -4.19 25.71 -5.96
CA ALA A 371 -5.03 25.63 -4.77
C ALA A 371 -5.70 26.98 -4.44
N ARG A 372 -4.97 28.08 -4.50
CA ARG A 372 -5.52 29.45 -4.31
C ARG A 372 -6.55 29.83 -5.37
N SER A 373 -6.46 29.29 -6.58
CA SER A 373 -7.48 29.51 -7.63
C SER A 373 -8.77 28.73 -7.38
N GLY A 374 -8.81 27.85 -6.38
CA GLY A 374 -9.97 27.05 -5.98
C GLY A 374 -9.91 25.59 -6.38
N VAL A 375 -8.78 25.10 -6.92
CA VAL A 375 -8.55 23.67 -7.18
C VAL A 375 -8.37 22.95 -5.85
N THR A 376 -9.00 21.79 -5.68
CA THR A 376 -8.74 20.91 -4.54
C THR A 376 -7.48 20.09 -4.85
N CYS A 377 -6.36 20.42 -4.21
CA CYS A 377 -5.08 19.76 -4.45
C CYS A 377 -4.72 18.82 -3.28
N VAL A 378 -4.14 17.67 -3.59
CA VAL A 378 -3.57 16.72 -2.64
C VAL A 378 -2.33 16.08 -3.24
N ALA A 379 -1.29 15.86 -2.41
CA ALA A 379 -0.11 15.11 -2.78
C ALA A 379 -0.12 13.75 -2.05
N LEU A 380 -0.06 12.66 -2.81
CA LEU A 380 0.09 11.31 -2.28
C LEU A 380 1.55 10.89 -2.42
N LEU A 381 2.22 10.72 -1.27
CA LEU A 381 3.62 10.33 -1.19
C LEU A 381 3.84 8.88 -1.60
N ALA A 382 2.79 8.07 -1.51
CA ALA A 382 2.66 6.74 -2.08
C ALA A 382 1.19 6.37 -2.20
N LEU A 383 0.90 5.46 -3.11
CA LEU A 383 -0.36 4.74 -3.22
C LEU A 383 -0.03 3.25 -3.26
N SER A 384 0.20 2.66 -2.09
CA SER A 384 0.58 1.25 -1.94
C SER A 384 0.18 0.70 -0.58
N ASP A 385 0.17 -0.63 -0.45
CA ASP A 385 -0.09 -1.32 0.81
C ASP A 385 1.14 -1.30 1.74
N ASP A 386 2.34 -1.12 1.20
CA ASP A 386 3.62 -1.14 1.93
C ASP A 386 3.97 0.18 2.63
N GLY A 387 3.15 1.23 2.44
CA GLY A 387 3.35 2.55 3.03
C GLY A 387 4.16 3.51 2.15
N ALA A 388 4.64 4.62 2.74
CA ALA A 388 5.39 5.62 2.01
C ALA A 388 6.85 5.20 1.81
N PRO A 389 7.38 5.26 0.58
CA PRO A 389 8.82 5.19 0.35
C PRO A 389 9.53 6.40 0.99
N ALA A 390 10.85 6.48 0.83
CA ALA A 390 11.56 7.71 1.12
C ALA A 390 10.99 8.86 0.25
N PHE A 391 10.70 10.01 0.85
CA PHE A 391 10.11 11.17 0.17
C PHE A 391 10.78 12.45 0.60
N ASP A 392 10.66 13.51 -0.19
CA ASP A 392 11.17 14.85 0.17
C ASP A 392 10.28 15.50 1.25
N ARG A 393 10.79 15.45 2.49
CA ARG A 393 10.09 16.01 3.66
C ARG A 393 9.97 17.53 3.61
N ALA A 394 10.94 18.20 3.00
CA ALA A 394 10.92 19.65 2.91
C ALA A 394 9.82 20.11 1.95
N ALA A 395 9.71 19.46 0.80
CA ALA A 395 8.64 19.71 -0.16
C ALA A 395 7.26 19.37 0.42
N ALA A 396 7.13 18.22 1.09
CA ALA A 396 5.87 17.81 1.73
C ALA A 396 5.41 18.81 2.79
N SER A 397 6.34 19.28 3.65
CA SER A 397 6.03 20.29 4.69
C SER A 397 5.64 21.62 4.06
N ALA A 398 6.35 22.06 3.02
CA ALA A 398 6.05 23.31 2.32
C ALA A 398 4.65 23.27 1.64
N LEU A 399 4.26 22.14 1.08
CA LEU A 399 2.90 21.95 0.53
C LEU A 399 1.84 22.02 1.64
N ALA A 400 2.07 21.35 2.76
CA ALA A 400 1.15 21.33 3.91
C ALA A 400 0.94 22.74 4.50
N GLU A 401 2.02 23.53 4.65
CA GLU A 401 1.95 24.94 5.09
C GLU A 401 1.12 25.82 4.17
N LEU A 402 1.06 25.48 2.89
CA LEU A 402 0.28 26.19 1.87
C LEU A 402 -1.15 25.63 1.71
N GLY A 403 -1.56 24.73 2.61
CA GLY A 403 -2.91 24.15 2.64
C GLY A 403 -3.12 22.99 1.65
N VAL A 404 -2.04 22.42 1.12
CA VAL A 404 -2.07 21.22 0.27
C VAL A 404 -1.57 20.05 1.09
N PRO A 405 -2.44 19.15 1.58
CA PRO A 405 -2.02 18.03 2.40
C PRO A 405 -1.18 17.03 1.59
N ALA A 406 -0.13 16.51 2.24
CA ALA A 406 0.77 15.49 1.68
C ALA A 406 0.85 14.29 2.63
N PHE A 407 0.48 13.10 2.16
CA PHE A 407 0.49 11.87 2.95
C PHE A 407 0.53 10.61 2.08
N ALA A 408 0.92 9.46 2.66
CA ALA A 408 0.76 8.17 2.00
C ALA A 408 -0.68 7.69 2.11
N CYS A 409 -1.19 7.06 1.07
CA CYS A 409 -2.55 6.54 1.01
C CYS A 409 -2.52 5.05 0.66
N THR A 410 -3.28 4.23 1.39
CA THR A 410 -3.49 2.84 0.99
C THR A 410 -4.52 2.76 -0.14
N PRO A 411 -4.46 1.74 -1.01
CA PRO A 411 -5.42 1.57 -2.08
C PRO A 411 -6.88 1.52 -1.59
N ASP A 412 -7.13 0.90 -0.45
CA ASP A 412 -8.49 0.80 0.13
C ASP A 412 -9.03 2.15 0.63
N ALA A 413 -8.17 3.08 1.03
CA ALA A 413 -8.56 4.43 1.47
C ALA A 413 -8.76 5.41 0.29
N PHE A 414 -8.16 5.15 -0.87
CA PHE A 414 -8.17 6.06 -2.01
C PHE A 414 -9.59 6.45 -2.48
N PRO A 415 -10.58 5.55 -2.58
CA PRO A 415 -11.96 5.93 -2.95
C PRO A 415 -12.58 6.94 -1.99
N GLY A 416 -12.30 6.81 -0.69
CA GLY A 416 -12.74 7.75 0.34
C GLY A 416 -12.09 9.12 0.19
N LEU A 417 -10.80 9.17 -0.13
CA LEU A 417 -10.06 10.39 -0.42
C LEU A 417 -10.68 11.15 -1.62
N VAL A 418 -10.90 10.45 -2.73
CA VAL A 418 -11.51 11.07 -3.93
C VAL A 418 -12.91 11.60 -3.60
N ALA A 419 -13.69 10.85 -2.81
CA ALA A 419 -15.02 11.29 -2.37
C ALA A 419 -14.96 12.55 -1.48
N ALA A 420 -14.03 12.61 -0.54
CA ALA A 420 -13.80 13.78 0.31
C ALA A 420 -13.36 15.00 -0.53
N ALA A 421 -12.45 14.80 -1.48
CA ALA A 421 -12.01 15.85 -2.41
C ALA A 421 -13.18 16.38 -3.29
N ILE A 422 -14.01 15.51 -3.83
CA ILE A 422 -15.22 15.89 -4.59
C ILE A 422 -16.20 16.68 -3.72
N ASN A 423 -16.37 16.31 -2.46
CA ASN A 423 -17.23 17.02 -1.51
C ASN A 423 -16.62 18.31 -1.01
N ARG A 424 -15.33 18.56 -1.24
CA ARG A 424 -14.53 19.67 -0.68
C ARG A 424 -14.47 19.61 0.83
N ASP A 425 -14.36 18.40 1.38
CA ASP A 425 -14.09 18.21 2.78
C ASP A 425 -12.62 18.61 3.04
N ASP A 426 -12.28 18.91 4.29
CA ASP A 426 -10.89 19.16 4.67
C ASP A 426 -10.11 17.85 4.62
N LEU A 427 -9.21 17.73 3.63
CA LEU A 427 -8.46 16.50 3.38
C LEU A 427 -7.41 16.22 4.46
N GLY A 428 -6.94 17.24 5.17
CA GLY A 428 -6.04 17.07 6.31
C GLY A 428 -6.76 16.43 7.51
N ILE A 429 -7.97 16.92 7.80
CA ILE A 429 -8.83 16.33 8.84
C ILE A 429 -9.24 14.92 8.45
N TRP A 430 -9.65 14.73 7.19
CA TRP A 430 -10.03 13.41 6.67
C TRP A 430 -8.88 12.39 6.83
N ALA A 431 -7.66 12.78 6.46
CA ALA A 431 -6.49 11.91 6.60
C ALA A 431 -6.21 11.54 8.07
N GLY A 432 -6.35 12.50 8.99
CA GLY A 432 -6.22 12.26 10.43
C GLY A 432 -7.26 11.27 10.97
N GLU A 433 -8.53 11.37 10.55
CA GLU A 433 -9.61 10.46 10.93
C GLU A 433 -9.38 9.02 10.43
N HIS A 434 -8.66 8.87 9.31
CA HIS A 434 -8.32 7.57 8.72
C HIS A 434 -6.95 7.03 9.17
N GLY A 435 -6.31 7.70 10.13
CA GLY A 435 -4.99 7.28 10.65
C GLY A 435 -3.85 7.45 9.64
N LEU A 436 -4.07 8.20 8.56
CA LEU A 436 -3.06 8.54 7.57
C LEU A 436 -2.24 9.69 8.14
N ILE A 437 -0.93 9.46 8.31
CA ILE A 437 -0.04 10.44 8.93
C ILE A 437 0.20 11.57 7.93
N THR A 438 -0.41 12.72 8.19
CA THR A 438 -0.02 14.00 7.58
C THR A 438 1.23 14.49 8.31
N ARG A 439 2.32 14.64 7.62
CA ARG A 439 3.53 15.27 8.17
C ARG A 439 3.87 16.52 7.40
#